data_63f36f4a582af6edd96836aa12e86680
#
_entry.id   63f36f4a582af6edd96836aa12e86680
#
_cell.length_a   1.000
_cell.length_b   1.000
_cell.length_c   1.000
_cell.angle_alpha   90.00
_cell.angle_beta   90.00
_cell.angle_gamma   90.00
#
_symmetry.space_group_name_H-M   'P 1'
#
loop_
_entity.id
_entity.type
_entity.pdbx_description
1 polymer ?
#
loop_
_entity_poly.entity_id
_entity_poly.type
_entity_poly.pdbx_seq_one_letter_code
_entity_poly.pdbx_strand_id
1 'polypeptide(L)'
;MDVTVVLPDDIDDEEQLKCVWLYHGGSGDNTEWLYHTALVDTVEKRHFAAVLPNVDESCFVNMNIGNRYESYVAKELPSIIWNMFKCISDKREDNYVSGYSNGGYGCLHTVLKYPQIFSKVGAFSAGDKADSAYVNDGSTKAKGRINLFGDGDIHNTDYCLTYLADKLIAADTDIIPDVYHACGGRDPWLDMNHIVRDYFLEHKDVYKNYVYDEIEELGHEWRFWDIELNRFLDYAGLKEVRPAKV
;
A
#
# COMPACT_ATOMS: atom_id res chain seq x y z
N MET A 1 -17.13 -8.66 -2.12
CA MET A 1 -15.79 -8.12 -2.45
C MET A 1 -14.90 -9.32 -2.71
N ASP A 2 -14.19 -9.32 -3.81
CA ASP A 2 -13.31 -10.43 -4.17
C ASP A 2 -11.93 -10.22 -3.55
N VAL A 3 -11.29 -11.32 -3.17
CA VAL A 3 -9.91 -11.32 -2.64
C VAL A 3 -9.18 -12.49 -3.27
N THR A 4 -8.01 -12.24 -3.81
CA THR A 4 -7.10 -13.30 -4.25
C THR A 4 -6.04 -13.55 -3.19
N VAL A 5 -5.79 -14.81 -2.89
CA VAL A 5 -4.68 -15.24 -2.02
C VAL A 5 -3.75 -16.13 -2.83
N VAL A 6 -2.47 -15.79 -2.83
CA VAL A 6 -1.41 -16.57 -3.48
C VAL A 6 -0.51 -17.14 -2.39
N LEU A 7 -0.32 -18.44 -2.41
CA LEU A 7 0.53 -19.17 -1.47
C LEU A 7 1.63 -19.91 -2.24
N PRO A 8 2.82 -20.13 -1.67
CA PRO A 8 3.79 -21.05 -2.25
C PRO A 8 3.26 -22.50 -2.22
N ASP A 9 3.73 -23.32 -3.15
CA ASP A 9 3.26 -24.71 -3.28
C ASP A 9 3.64 -25.60 -2.09
N ASP A 10 4.86 -25.39 -1.55
CA ASP A 10 5.40 -26.21 -0.47
C ASP A 10 5.36 -25.42 0.85
N ILE A 11 4.41 -25.70 1.70
CA ILE A 11 4.25 -25.11 3.04
C ILE A 11 4.28 -26.25 4.05
N ASP A 12 5.16 -26.17 5.04
CA ASP A 12 5.22 -27.16 6.11
C ASP A 12 4.02 -26.99 7.08
N ASP A 13 3.55 -28.09 7.68
CA ASP A 13 2.32 -28.12 8.51
C ASP A 13 2.32 -27.11 9.68
N GLU A 14 3.50 -26.78 10.24
CA GLU A 14 3.65 -25.83 11.35
C GLU A 14 4.21 -24.46 10.92
N GLU A 15 4.39 -24.25 9.62
CA GLU A 15 5.00 -23.01 9.11
C GLU A 15 4.06 -21.84 9.22
N GLN A 16 4.64 -20.66 9.55
CA GLN A 16 3.97 -19.39 9.57
C GLN A 16 4.61 -18.46 8.52
N LEU A 17 3.93 -18.30 7.39
CA LEU A 17 4.38 -17.46 6.29
C LEU A 17 4.24 -15.98 6.64
N LYS A 18 5.24 -15.18 6.28
CA LYS A 18 5.09 -13.73 6.16
C LYS A 18 4.09 -13.42 5.06
N CYS A 19 3.39 -12.29 5.17
CA CYS A 19 2.34 -11.91 4.25
C CYS A 19 2.56 -10.50 3.68
N VAL A 20 2.41 -10.39 2.37
CA VAL A 20 2.38 -9.10 1.67
C VAL A 20 0.98 -8.84 1.13
N TRP A 21 0.38 -7.75 1.58
CA TRP A 21 -0.93 -7.29 1.13
C TRP A 21 -0.74 -6.32 -0.04
N LEU A 22 -1.26 -6.67 -1.22
CA LEU A 22 -1.02 -5.94 -2.46
C LEU A 22 -2.26 -5.16 -2.90
N TYR A 23 -2.22 -3.84 -2.75
CA TYR A 23 -3.30 -2.93 -3.06
C TYR A 23 -3.23 -2.48 -4.53
N HIS A 24 -4.37 -2.53 -5.22
CA HIS A 24 -4.47 -2.14 -6.64
C HIS A 24 -4.60 -0.62 -6.82
N GLY A 25 -4.30 -0.13 -8.03
CA GLY A 25 -4.52 1.26 -8.41
C GLY A 25 -5.97 1.57 -8.79
N GLY A 26 -6.22 2.78 -9.27
CA GLY A 26 -7.51 3.16 -9.84
C GLY A 26 -7.86 2.31 -11.06
N SER A 27 -9.14 1.96 -11.22
CA SER A 27 -9.69 1.07 -12.25
C SER A 27 -9.13 -0.36 -12.22
N GLY A 28 -8.40 -0.72 -11.18
CA GLY A 28 -7.87 -2.06 -10.96
C GLY A 28 -8.73 -2.90 -10.02
N ASP A 29 -8.32 -4.14 -9.82
CA ASP A 29 -8.95 -5.10 -8.93
C ASP A 29 -7.93 -6.08 -8.30
N ASN A 30 -8.41 -7.13 -7.65
CA ASN A 30 -7.60 -8.18 -7.03
C ASN A 30 -6.80 -9.05 -7.99
N THR A 31 -6.84 -8.82 -9.30
CA THR A 31 -6.13 -9.61 -10.31
C THR A 31 -4.98 -8.86 -11.00
N GLU A 32 -4.93 -7.53 -10.89
CA GLU A 32 -3.99 -6.67 -11.60
C GLU A 32 -2.51 -7.09 -11.38
N TRP A 33 -2.11 -7.29 -10.13
CA TRP A 33 -0.75 -7.74 -9.82
C TRP A 33 -0.40 -9.10 -10.43
N LEU A 34 -1.39 -10.00 -10.60
CA LEU A 34 -1.17 -11.30 -11.23
C LEU A 34 -0.95 -11.19 -12.74
N TYR A 35 -1.69 -10.28 -13.40
CA TYR A 35 -1.62 -10.14 -14.86
C TYR A 35 -0.43 -9.32 -15.34
N HIS A 36 0.06 -8.42 -14.52
CA HIS A 36 1.08 -7.45 -14.93
C HIS A 36 2.47 -7.72 -14.36
N THR A 37 2.61 -8.68 -13.44
CA THR A 37 3.89 -9.03 -12.82
C THR A 37 4.10 -10.54 -12.78
N ALA A 38 5.29 -10.98 -12.40
CA ALA A 38 5.58 -12.39 -12.12
C ALA A 38 5.25 -12.77 -10.66
N LEU A 39 4.15 -12.25 -10.10
CA LEU A 39 3.84 -12.39 -8.66
C LEU A 39 3.84 -13.83 -8.18
N VAL A 40 3.21 -14.75 -8.93
CA VAL A 40 3.12 -16.18 -8.53
C VAL A 40 4.52 -16.81 -8.40
N ASP A 41 5.39 -16.56 -9.38
CA ASP A 41 6.77 -17.02 -9.36
C ASP A 41 7.58 -16.34 -8.24
N THR A 42 7.31 -15.05 -7.99
CA THR A 42 7.94 -14.27 -6.91
C THR A 42 7.54 -14.81 -5.52
N VAL A 43 6.26 -15.14 -5.32
CA VAL A 43 5.74 -15.78 -4.11
C VAL A 43 6.44 -17.12 -3.87
N GLU A 44 6.56 -17.96 -4.90
CA GLU A 44 7.23 -19.25 -4.80
C GLU A 44 8.72 -19.12 -4.47
N LYS A 45 9.45 -18.23 -5.17
CA LYS A 45 10.90 -18.04 -4.96
C LYS A 45 11.25 -17.42 -3.62
N ARG A 46 10.44 -16.47 -3.15
CA ARG A 46 10.68 -15.71 -1.91
C ARG A 46 9.93 -16.27 -0.70
N HIS A 47 9.09 -17.26 -0.91
CA HIS A 47 8.38 -18.03 0.11
C HIS A 47 7.58 -17.18 1.10
N PHE A 48 6.56 -16.48 0.60
CA PHE A 48 5.64 -15.67 1.39
C PHE A 48 4.20 -15.80 0.86
N ALA A 49 3.21 -15.40 1.64
CA ALA A 49 1.82 -15.29 1.20
C ALA A 49 1.53 -13.91 0.62
N ALA A 50 0.77 -13.83 -0.48
CA ALA A 50 0.27 -12.56 -0.98
C ALA A 50 -1.26 -12.51 -0.89
N VAL A 51 -1.81 -11.38 -0.41
CA VAL A 51 -3.25 -11.11 -0.30
C VAL A 51 -3.60 -9.87 -1.10
N LEU A 52 -4.48 -10.03 -2.08
CA LEU A 52 -4.87 -9.00 -3.04
C LEU A 52 -6.36 -8.68 -2.87
N PRO A 53 -6.74 -7.64 -2.13
CA PRO A 53 -8.14 -7.24 -1.98
C PRO A 53 -8.63 -6.42 -3.17
N ASN A 54 -9.93 -6.56 -3.52
CA ASN A 54 -10.64 -5.62 -4.37
C ASN A 54 -11.44 -4.65 -3.50
N VAL A 55 -11.26 -3.36 -3.72
CA VAL A 55 -11.95 -2.27 -3.01
C VAL A 55 -12.56 -1.23 -3.96
N ASP A 56 -12.83 -1.61 -5.19
CA ASP A 56 -13.36 -0.72 -6.23
C ASP A 56 -12.50 0.58 -6.35
N GLU A 57 -13.13 1.70 -6.70
CA GLU A 57 -12.50 3.02 -6.85
C GLU A 57 -12.38 3.80 -5.52
N SER A 58 -12.22 3.13 -4.38
CA SER A 58 -12.32 3.73 -3.04
C SER A 58 -11.03 4.39 -2.54
N CYS A 59 -9.91 4.27 -3.22
CA CYS A 59 -8.58 4.65 -2.69
C CYS A 59 -8.28 4.00 -1.31
N PHE A 60 -8.91 2.87 -0.98
CA PHE A 60 -8.77 2.18 0.30
C PHE A 60 -9.25 2.99 1.53
N VAL A 61 -10.12 3.98 1.34
CA VAL A 61 -10.67 4.79 2.42
C VAL A 61 -12.13 4.43 2.73
N ASN A 62 -12.61 4.82 3.91
CA ASN A 62 -14.03 4.87 4.17
C ASN A 62 -14.61 6.05 3.40
N MET A 63 -15.37 5.77 2.35
CA MET A 63 -15.91 6.79 1.47
C MET A 63 -16.89 7.71 2.21
N ASN A 64 -16.87 8.98 1.87
CA ASN A 64 -17.88 9.94 2.34
C ASN A 64 -19.30 9.53 1.89
N ILE A 65 -19.43 9.10 0.62
CA ILE A 65 -20.66 8.53 0.05
C ILE A 65 -20.27 7.20 -0.60
N GLY A 66 -20.54 6.08 0.06
CA GLY A 66 -20.19 4.76 -0.43
C GLY A 66 -19.86 3.76 0.67
N ASN A 67 -19.04 2.78 0.36
CA ASN A 67 -18.67 1.69 1.26
C ASN A 67 -17.54 2.08 2.22
N ARG A 68 -17.32 1.27 3.26
CA ARG A 68 -16.33 1.48 4.31
C ARG A 68 -15.10 0.60 4.07
N TYR A 69 -14.40 0.83 2.94
CA TYR A 69 -13.30 -0.03 2.51
C TYR A 69 -12.07 0.02 3.42
N GLU A 70 -11.75 1.17 4.02
CA GLU A 70 -10.70 1.27 5.04
C GLU A 70 -10.99 0.34 6.22
N SER A 71 -12.23 0.34 6.73
CA SER A 71 -12.63 -0.56 7.82
C SER A 71 -12.52 -2.02 7.40
N TYR A 72 -12.83 -2.32 6.16
CA TYR A 72 -12.69 -3.66 5.60
C TYR A 72 -11.24 -4.12 5.56
N VAL A 73 -10.34 -3.36 4.90
CA VAL A 73 -8.94 -3.79 4.73
C VAL A 73 -8.11 -3.72 6.01
N ALA A 74 -8.48 -2.84 6.96
CA ALA A 74 -7.73 -2.66 8.19
C ALA A 74 -8.27 -3.50 9.36
N LYS A 75 -9.48 -4.05 9.30
CA LYS A 75 -10.09 -4.74 10.44
C LYS A 75 -10.72 -6.08 10.07
N GLU A 76 -11.60 -6.07 9.08
CA GLU A 76 -12.39 -7.26 8.77
C GLU A 76 -11.58 -8.29 7.99
N LEU A 77 -10.97 -7.86 6.89
CA LEU A 77 -10.24 -8.76 5.99
C LEU A 77 -9.04 -9.44 6.67
N PRO A 78 -8.17 -8.74 7.44
CA PRO A 78 -7.09 -9.41 8.15
C PRO A 78 -7.60 -10.53 9.06
N SER A 79 -8.66 -10.27 9.84
CA SER A 79 -9.26 -11.28 10.70
C SER A 79 -9.81 -12.48 9.92
N ILE A 80 -10.41 -12.26 8.75
CA ILE A 80 -10.90 -13.33 7.88
C ILE A 80 -9.73 -14.17 7.35
N ILE A 81 -8.70 -13.54 6.80
CA ILE A 81 -7.53 -14.22 6.21
C ILE A 81 -6.81 -15.07 7.25
N TRP A 82 -6.47 -14.51 8.42
CA TRP A 82 -5.78 -15.25 9.48
C TRP A 82 -6.63 -16.39 10.09
N ASN A 83 -7.96 -16.31 10.01
CA ASN A 83 -8.83 -17.40 10.42
C ASN A 83 -8.92 -18.51 9.36
N MET A 84 -8.93 -18.15 8.08
CA MET A 84 -9.06 -19.11 6.97
C MET A 84 -7.73 -19.80 6.63
N PHE A 85 -6.61 -19.06 6.67
CA PHE A 85 -5.29 -19.53 6.26
C PHE A 85 -4.35 -19.57 7.47
N LYS A 86 -4.35 -20.68 8.20
CA LYS A 86 -3.54 -20.83 9.42
C LYS A 86 -2.03 -20.83 9.20
N CYS A 87 -1.60 -21.02 7.98
CA CYS A 87 -0.21 -20.87 7.57
C CYS A 87 0.25 -19.41 7.40
N ILE A 88 -0.67 -18.43 7.44
CA ILE A 88 -0.33 -17.00 7.37
C ILE A 88 -0.19 -16.45 8.79
N SER A 89 0.95 -15.84 9.09
CA SER A 89 1.22 -15.24 10.39
C SER A 89 0.28 -14.03 10.66
N ASP A 90 -0.27 -13.95 11.86
CA ASP A 90 -1.07 -12.81 12.33
C ASP A 90 -0.24 -11.74 13.07
N LYS A 91 1.07 -11.95 13.18
CA LYS A 91 1.97 -11.02 13.85
C LYS A 91 2.24 -9.81 12.96
N ARG A 92 2.23 -8.62 13.57
CA ARG A 92 2.51 -7.36 12.86
C ARG A 92 3.82 -7.39 12.08
N GLU A 93 4.87 -7.90 12.70
CA GLU A 93 6.23 -7.96 12.14
C GLU A 93 6.34 -8.84 10.89
N ASP A 94 5.39 -9.72 10.66
CA ASP A 94 5.32 -10.62 9.50
C ASP A 94 4.33 -10.13 8.43
N ASN A 95 3.60 -9.05 8.70
CA ASN A 95 2.62 -8.48 7.77
C ASN A 95 3.12 -7.16 7.18
N TYR A 96 3.17 -7.10 5.86
CA TYR A 96 3.60 -5.95 5.06
C TYR A 96 2.51 -5.56 4.09
N VAL A 97 2.44 -4.29 3.70
CA VAL A 97 1.49 -3.83 2.69
C VAL A 97 2.21 -3.08 1.58
N SER A 98 1.82 -3.31 0.35
CA SER A 98 2.36 -2.57 -0.79
C SER A 98 1.26 -2.27 -1.82
N GLY A 99 1.46 -1.23 -2.61
CA GLY A 99 0.49 -0.86 -3.62
C GLY A 99 0.98 0.26 -4.52
N TYR A 100 0.28 0.44 -5.64
CA TYR A 100 0.59 1.47 -6.62
C TYR A 100 -0.56 2.46 -6.80
N SER A 101 -0.25 3.70 -7.16
CA SER A 101 -1.24 4.74 -7.48
C SER A 101 -2.23 4.96 -6.31
N ASN A 102 -3.54 4.76 -6.52
CA ASN A 102 -4.54 4.80 -5.45
C ASN A 102 -4.26 3.77 -4.35
N GLY A 103 -3.72 2.59 -4.70
CA GLY A 103 -3.28 1.58 -3.74
C GLY A 103 -2.04 2.01 -2.96
N GLY A 104 -1.09 2.70 -3.60
CA GLY A 104 0.07 3.27 -2.92
C GLY A 104 -0.33 4.30 -1.85
N TYR A 105 -1.23 5.23 -2.20
CA TYR A 105 -1.85 6.12 -1.23
C TYR A 105 -2.58 5.33 -0.13
N GLY A 106 -3.39 4.34 -0.51
CA GLY A 106 -4.13 3.50 0.44
C GLY A 106 -3.22 2.75 1.41
N CYS A 107 -2.04 2.28 0.96
CA CYS A 107 -1.05 1.63 1.82
C CYS A 107 -0.51 2.58 2.88
N LEU A 108 -0.05 3.78 2.49
CA LEU A 108 0.42 4.80 3.42
C LEU A 108 -0.68 5.21 4.40
N HIS A 109 -1.88 5.50 3.88
CA HIS A 109 -3.04 5.82 4.71
C HIS A 109 -3.32 4.74 5.76
N THR A 110 -3.29 3.47 5.35
CA THR A 110 -3.56 2.34 6.26
C THR A 110 -2.50 2.22 7.35
N VAL A 111 -1.21 2.27 7.02
CA VAL A 111 -0.15 2.10 8.04
C VAL A 111 -0.02 3.29 8.98
N LEU A 112 -0.29 4.50 8.50
CA LEU A 112 -0.26 5.71 9.33
C LEU A 112 -1.45 5.77 10.31
N LYS A 113 -2.60 5.25 9.91
CA LYS A 113 -3.82 5.27 10.72
C LYS A 113 -3.97 4.03 11.61
N TYR A 114 -3.45 2.88 11.17
CA TYR A 114 -3.54 1.59 11.85
C TYR A 114 -2.15 0.93 11.96
N PRO A 115 -1.17 1.57 12.63
CA PRO A 115 0.22 1.13 12.66
C PRO A 115 0.43 -0.24 13.31
N GLN A 116 -0.57 -0.75 14.05
CA GLN A 116 -0.52 -2.04 14.72
C GLN A 116 -0.72 -3.24 13.77
N ILE A 117 -1.10 -3.04 12.51
CA ILE A 117 -1.44 -4.13 11.58
C ILE A 117 -0.23 -4.54 10.76
N PHE A 118 0.44 -3.56 10.15
CA PHE A 118 1.55 -3.77 9.23
C PHE A 118 2.83 -3.14 9.77
N SER A 119 3.93 -3.85 9.64
CA SER A 119 5.24 -3.34 10.08
C SER A 119 5.97 -2.57 9.00
N LYS A 120 5.70 -2.87 7.72
CA LYS A 120 6.37 -2.27 6.57
C LYS A 120 5.38 -1.90 5.49
N VAL A 121 5.69 -0.82 4.78
CA VAL A 121 4.90 -0.37 3.62
C VAL A 121 5.78 -0.09 2.41
N GLY A 122 5.33 -0.57 1.23
CA GLY A 122 5.86 -0.22 -0.08
C GLY A 122 4.83 0.61 -0.85
N ALA A 123 5.05 1.91 -0.99
CA ALA A 123 4.10 2.83 -1.59
C ALA A 123 4.64 3.39 -2.91
N PHE A 124 4.02 3.00 -4.03
CA PHE A 124 4.50 3.36 -5.36
C PHE A 124 3.57 4.37 -6.03
N SER A 125 4.13 5.47 -6.55
CA SER A 125 3.34 6.55 -7.17
C SER A 125 2.20 7.06 -6.25
N ALA A 126 2.51 7.28 -4.97
CA ALA A 126 1.57 7.40 -3.85
C ALA A 126 1.42 8.84 -3.33
N GLY A 127 1.25 9.80 -4.20
CA GLY A 127 1.09 11.20 -3.80
C GLY A 127 -0.12 11.44 -2.88
N ASP A 128 -0.01 12.43 -1.99
CA ASP A 128 -1.11 12.80 -1.09
C ASP A 128 -2.32 13.31 -1.87
N LYS A 129 -3.50 12.82 -1.54
CA LYS A 129 -4.76 13.25 -2.17
C LYS A 129 -5.16 14.67 -1.77
N ALA A 130 -4.65 15.18 -0.66
CA ALA A 130 -4.85 16.56 -0.23
C ALA A 130 -4.19 17.57 -1.19
N ASP A 131 -3.03 17.23 -1.75
CA ASP A 131 -2.26 18.07 -2.67
C ASP A 131 -2.75 18.01 -4.12
N SER A 132 -3.74 17.15 -4.42
CA SER A 132 -4.34 17.12 -5.73
C SER A 132 -5.17 18.38 -5.98
N ALA A 133 -4.89 19.10 -7.07
CA ALA A 133 -5.69 20.25 -7.47
C ALA A 133 -7.17 19.85 -7.60
N TYR A 134 -7.97 20.37 -6.69
CA TYR A 134 -9.40 20.09 -6.67
C TYR A 134 -10.22 21.35 -7.01
N VAL A 135 -11.07 21.20 -8.01
CA VAL A 135 -12.07 22.20 -8.37
C VAL A 135 -13.42 21.50 -8.46
N ASN A 136 -14.39 21.94 -7.68
CA ASN A 136 -15.77 21.44 -7.81
C ASN A 136 -16.46 22.13 -8.99
N ASP A 137 -16.21 21.61 -10.19
CA ASP A 137 -16.76 22.12 -11.46
C ASP A 137 -18.00 21.33 -11.92
N GLY A 138 -18.52 20.44 -11.09
CA GLY A 138 -19.65 19.56 -11.38
C GLY A 138 -19.33 18.39 -12.32
N SER A 139 -18.08 18.21 -12.73
CA SER A 139 -17.63 17.10 -13.57
C SER A 139 -17.78 15.75 -12.87
N THR A 140 -17.70 14.64 -13.64
CA THR A 140 -17.68 13.29 -13.11
C THR A 140 -16.49 13.08 -12.17
N LYS A 141 -15.33 13.67 -12.49
CA LYS A 141 -14.13 13.61 -11.65
C LYS A 141 -14.36 14.31 -10.29
N ALA A 142 -14.94 15.50 -10.30
CA ALA A 142 -15.29 16.24 -9.08
C ALA A 142 -16.30 15.46 -8.22
N LYS A 143 -17.33 14.88 -8.83
CA LYS A 143 -18.30 14.02 -8.13
C LYS A 143 -17.65 12.78 -7.52
N GLY A 144 -16.74 12.12 -8.25
CA GLY A 144 -15.97 10.99 -7.75
C GLY A 144 -15.17 11.37 -6.49
N ARG A 145 -14.46 12.50 -6.52
CA ARG A 145 -13.72 13.01 -5.35
C ARG A 145 -14.62 13.33 -4.16
N ILE A 146 -15.78 13.95 -4.39
CA ILE A 146 -16.76 14.22 -3.33
C ILE A 146 -17.27 12.92 -2.69
N ASN A 147 -17.52 11.89 -3.51
CA ASN A 147 -17.91 10.58 -2.99
C ASN A 147 -16.83 9.94 -2.11
N LEU A 148 -15.56 10.13 -2.45
CA LEU A 148 -14.43 9.60 -1.68
C LEU A 148 -14.21 10.40 -0.39
N PHE A 149 -13.98 11.70 -0.51
CA PHE A 149 -13.40 12.53 0.53
C PHE A 149 -14.31 13.64 1.05
N GLY A 150 -15.49 13.84 0.46
CA GLY A 150 -16.35 15.01 0.73
C GLY A 150 -16.00 16.20 -0.13
N ASP A 151 -16.77 17.28 0.07
CA ASP A 151 -16.57 18.55 -0.62
C ASP A 151 -15.72 19.51 0.26
N GLY A 152 -14.61 19.95 -0.28
CA GLY A 152 -13.73 20.90 0.37
C GLY A 152 -12.29 20.44 0.60
N ASP A 153 -11.59 21.19 1.43
CA ASP A 153 -10.21 20.96 1.83
C ASP A 153 -10.11 19.76 2.79
N ILE A 154 -9.16 18.85 2.51
CA ILE A 154 -8.94 17.65 3.31
C ILE A 154 -7.58 17.62 4.03
N HIS A 155 -6.77 18.70 3.97
CA HIS A 155 -5.44 18.74 4.58
C HIS A 155 -5.42 18.46 6.10
N ASN A 156 -6.47 18.87 6.82
CA ASN A 156 -6.59 18.63 8.26
C ASN A 156 -7.58 17.49 8.58
N THR A 157 -7.62 16.48 7.75
CA THR A 157 -8.48 15.32 7.93
C THR A 157 -7.70 14.02 7.85
N ASP A 158 -8.30 12.93 8.27
CA ASP A 158 -7.69 11.59 8.15
C ASP A 158 -7.46 11.13 6.69
N TYR A 159 -7.87 11.92 5.70
CA TYR A 159 -7.58 11.64 4.29
C TYR A 159 -6.22 12.22 3.83
N CYS A 160 -5.59 13.09 4.62
CA CYS A 160 -4.27 13.65 4.33
C CYS A 160 -3.18 12.80 4.97
N LEU A 161 -2.20 12.37 4.17
CA LEU A 161 -1.12 11.49 4.64
C LEU A 161 -0.21 12.19 5.64
N THR A 162 0.18 13.44 5.38
CA THR A 162 1.04 14.20 6.28
C THR A 162 0.33 14.50 7.60
N TYR A 163 -0.96 14.78 7.59
CA TYR A 163 -1.76 14.94 8.82
C TYR A 163 -1.83 13.64 9.63
N LEU A 164 -2.01 12.49 8.99
CA LEU A 164 -1.97 11.19 9.67
C LEU A 164 -0.59 10.90 10.27
N ALA A 165 0.47 11.26 9.53
CA ALA A 165 1.83 11.09 10.02
C ALA A 165 2.12 11.97 11.25
N ASP A 166 1.64 13.23 11.27
CA ASP A 166 1.69 14.12 12.44
C ASP A 166 0.96 13.52 13.64
N LYS A 167 -0.24 12.94 13.41
CA LYS A 167 -1.00 12.27 14.48
C LYS A 167 -0.24 11.06 15.05
N LEU A 168 0.43 10.31 14.19
CA LEU A 168 1.23 9.15 14.64
C LEU A 168 2.45 9.60 15.45
N ILE A 169 3.13 10.68 15.04
CA ILE A 169 4.22 11.30 15.80
C ILE A 169 3.70 11.78 17.17
N ALA A 170 2.57 12.48 17.19
CA ALA A 170 1.98 13.01 18.42
C ALA A 170 1.48 11.92 19.38
N ALA A 171 1.25 10.71 18.90
CA ALA A 171 0.85 9.57 19.72
C ALA A 171 1.99 8.99 20.56
N ASP A 172 3.25 9.43 20.33
CA ASP A 172 4.45 9.01 21.06
C ASP A 172 4.54 7.47 21.22
N THR A 173 4.41 6.78 20.09
CA THR A 173 4.35 5.32 20.06
C THR A 173 5.62 4.72 19.46
N ASP A 174 6.01 3.54 19.93
CA ASP A 174 7.11 2.76 19.37
C ASP A 174 6.70 1.98 18.09
N ILE A 175 5.40 2.03 17.70
CA ILE A 175 4.86 1.25 16.58
C ILE A 175 4.93 2.09 15.29
N ILE A 176 6.11 2.56 14.92
CA ILE A 176 6.31 3.29 13.64
C ILE A 176 6.53 2.27 12.52
N PRO A 177 5.86 2.40 11.34
CA PRO A 177 6.11 1.54 10.20
C PRO A 177 7.43 1.88 9.50
N ASP A 178 8.10 0.87 8.94
CA ASP A 178 9.18 1.08 7.98
C ASP A 178 8.56 1.46 6.62
N VAL A 179 9.02 2.56 6.02
CA VAL A 179 8.42 3.10 4.80
C VAL A 179 9.39 3.05 3.63
N TYR A 180 9.02 2.32 2.59
CA TYR A 180 9.63 2.35 1.27
C TYR A 180 8.68 3.08 0.32
N HIS A 181 9.07 4.26 -0.15
CA HIS A 181 8.29 5.10 -1.05
C HIS A 181 9.02 5.25 -2.37
N ALA A 182 8.31 5.09 -3.49
CA ALA A 182 8.92 5.22 -4.80
C ALA A 182 8.01 5.91 -5.81
N CYS A 183 8.61 6.66 -6.74
CA CYS A 183 7.90 7.29 -7.85
C CYS A 183 8.75 7.28 -9.13
N GLY A 184 8.12 7.14 -10.28
CA GLY A 184 8.81 7.32 -11.55
C GLY A 184 9.08 8.81 -11.83
N GLY A 185 10.27 9.15 -12.35
CA GLY A 185 10.66 10.53 -12.64
C GLY A 185 9.80 11.20 -13.73
N ARG A 186 9.03 10.40 -14.50
CA ARG A 186 8.06 10.89 -15.51
C ARG A 186 6.61 10.70 -15.08
N ASP A 187 6.38 10.38 -13.81
CA ASP A 187 5.02 10.23 -13.26
C ASP A 187 4.29 11.59 -13.26
N PRO A 188 3.07 11.70 -13.78
CA PRO A 188 2.31 12.95 -13.80
C PRO A 188 2.00 13.48 -12.39
N TRP A 189 2.12 12.68 -11.34
CA TRP A 189 1.94 13.05 -9.94
C TRP A 189 3.26 13.10 -9.14
N LEU A 190 4.41 13.23 -9.83
CA LEU A 190 5.72 13.28 -9.19
C LEU A 190 5.81 14.38 -8.13
N ASP A 191 5.29 15.57 -8.41
CA ASP A 191 5.30 16.70 -7.46
C ASP A 191 4.59 16.35 -6.15
N MET A 192 3.45 15.64 -6.22
CA MET A 192 2.72 15.21 -5.03
C MET A 192 3.48 14.13 -4.25
N ASN A 193 4.22 13.26 -4.94
CA ASN A 193 5.10 12.28 -4.31
C ASN A 193 6.31 12.95 -3.65
N HIS A 194 6.86 14.01 -4.25
CA HIS A 194 7.94 14.79 -3.65
C HIS A 194 7.50 15.51 -2.36
N ILE A 195 6.28 16.01 -2.26
CA ILE A 195 5.73 16.58 -1.02
C ILE A 195 5.74 15.54 0.09
N VAL A 196 5.24 14.33 -0.18
CA VAL A 196 5.24 13.21 0.77
C VAL A 196 6.66 12.79 1.13
N ARG A 197 7.56 12.69 0.14
CA ARG A 197 8.99 12.39 0.34
C ARG A 197 9.64 13.40 1.29
N ASP A 198 9.48 14.67 1.00
CA ASP A 198 10.13 15.76 1.74
C ASP A 198 9.64 15.78 3.19
N TYR A 199 8.34 15.55 3.41
CA TYR A 199 7.78 15.40 4.75
C TYR A 199 8.45 14.26 5.54
N PHE A 200 8.57 13.05 4.96
CA PHE A 200 9.21 11.92 5.66
C PHE A 200 10.71 12.15 5.87
N LEU A 201 11.39 12.86 4.97
CA LEU A 201 12.80 13.22 5.14
C LEU A 201 13.01 14.23 6.27
N GLU A 202 12.10 15.20 6.43
CA GLU A 202 12.11 16.16 7.54
C GLU A 202 11.88 15.49 8.90
N HIS A 203 11.12 14.39 8.93
CA HIS A 203 10.80 13.62 10.15
C HIS A 203 11.58 12.29 10.25
N LYS A 204 12.78 12.24 9.69
CA LYS A 204 13.61 11.03 9.66
C LYS A 204 14.08 10.54 11.02
N ASP A 205 14.03 11.37 12.04
CA ASP A 205 14.27 11.02 13.44
C ASP A 205 13.20 10.07 14.00
N VAL A 206 11.96 10.17 13.49
CA VAL A 206 10.84 9.27 13.80
C VAL A 206 10.78 8.12 12.79
N TYR A 207 10.70 8.43 11.50
CA TYR A 207 10.65 7.45 10.40
C TYR A 207 12.05 6.98 9.99
N LYS A 208 12.79 6.36 10.93
CA LYS A 208 14.22 6.06 10.82
C LYS A 208 14.59 5.20 9.62
N ASN A 209 13.67 4.32 9.20
CA ASN A 209 13.86 3.39 8.10
C ASN A 209 13.17 3.85 6.81
N TYR A 210 12.88 5.16 6.69
CA TYR A 210 12.33 5.71 5.45
C TYR A 210 13.35 5.65 4.31
N VAL A 211 12.92 5.08 3.19
CA VAL A 211 13.65 5.03 1.92
C VAL A 211 12.79 5.64 0.82
N TYR A 212 13.37 6.49 -0.01
CA TYR A 212 12.76 6.98 -1.25
C TYR A 212 13.58 6.54 -2.45
N ASP A 213 12.92 5.99 -3.45
CA ASP A 213 13.52 5.58 -4.72
C ASP A 213 12.82 6.27 -5.90
N GLU A 214 13.59 6.66 -6.92
CA GLU A 214 13.08 7.33 -8.11
C GLU A 214 13.80 6.82 -9.35
N ILE A 215 13.05 6.32 -10.33
CA ILE A 215 13.60 5.91 -11.62
C ILE A 215 13.27 6.98 -12.65
N GLU A 216 14.27 7.78 -13.03
CA GLU A 216 14.13 8.98 -13.87
C GLU A 216 13.42 8.71 -15.21
N GLU A 217 13.69 7.55 -15.84
CA GLU A 217 13.18 7.22 -17.18
C GLU A 217 11.77 6.64 -17.19
N LEU A 218 11.24 6.21 -16.04
CA LEU A 218 9.94 5.56 -15.92
C LEU A 218 8.87 6.53 -15.42
N GLY A 219 7.62 6.21 -15.72
CA GLY A 219 6.45 7.02 -15.33
C GLY A 219 5.44 6.20 -14.55
N HIS A 220 4.16 6.54 -14.69
CA HIS A 220 3.02 5.88 -14.04
C HIS A 220 2.64 4.61 -14.79
N GLU A 221 3.43 3.55 -14.64
CA GLU A 221 3.35 2.36 -15.48
C GLU A 221 3.74 1.07 -14.75
N TRP A 222 3.22 -0.07 -15.22
CA TRP A 222 3.47 -1.39 -14.65
C TRP A 222 4.94 -1.79 -14.60
N ARG A 223 5.73 -1.40 -15.60
CA ARG A 223 7.17 -1.66 -15.61
C ARG A 223 7.87 -1.05 -14.39
N PHE A 224 7.44 0.16 -13.97
CA PHE A 224 7.95 0.81 -12.76
C PHE A 224 7.51 0.05 -11.52
N TRP A 225 6.22 -0.24 -11.38
CA TRP A 225 5.68 -0.89 -10.18
C TRP A 225 6.18 -2.31 -9.99
N ASP A 226 6.42 -3.08 -11.04
CA ASP A 226 7.02 -4.43 -10.97
C ASP A 226 8.47 -4.38 -10.46
N ILE A 227 9.28 -3.43 -10.95
CA ILE A 227 10.63 -3.20 -10.45
C ILE A 227 10.60 -2.83 -8.97
N GLU A 228 9.74 -1.89 -8.59
CA GLU A 228 9.67 -1.39 -7.23
C GLU A 228 9.08 -2.39 -6.25
N LEU A 229 8.17 -3.26 -6.68
CA LEU A 229 7.73 -4.39 -5.85
C LEU A 229 8.90 -5.28 -5.47
N ASN A 230 9.75 -5.66 -6.42
CA ASN A 230 10.91 -6.51 -6.14
C ASN A 230 11.93 -5.84 -5.21
N ARG A 231 12.18 -4.53 -5.39
CA ARG A 231 13.04 -3.74 -4.49
C ARG A 231 12.44 -3.63 -3.08
N PHE A 232 11.13 -3.41 -2.99
CA PHE A 232 10.42 -3.40 -1.70
C PHE A 232 10.51 -4.76 -1.00
N LEU A 233 10.35 -5.87 -1.71
CA LEU A 233 10.48 -7.21 -1.13
C LEU A 233 11.91 -7.44 -0.57
N ASP A 234 12.94 -6.95 -1.27
CA ASP A 234 14.32 -6.98 -0.77
C ASP A 234 14.51 -6.11 0.48
N TYR A 235 13.96 -4.88 0.48
CA TYR A 235 13.93 -3.97 1.63
C TYR A 235 13.18 -4.60 2.82
N ALA A 236 12.09 -5.30 2.57
CA ALA A 236 11.30 -5.99 3.58
C ALA A 236 12.00 -7.26 4.15
N GLY A 237 13.11 -7.69 3.53
CA GLY A 237 13.85 -8.87 3.93
C GLY A 237 13.28 -10.18 3.39
N LEU A 238 12.40 -10.12 2.39
CA LEU A 238 11.86 -11.27 1.67
C LEU A 238 12.76 -11.59 0.48
N LYS A 239 13.94 -12.15 0.74
CA LYS A 239 14.91 -12.52 -0.28
C LYS A 239 14.54 -13.85 -0.95
N GLU A 240 15.03 -14.08 -2.17
CA GLU A 240 14.88 -15.37 -2.82
C GLU A 240 15.57 -16.48 -2.01
N VAL A 241 14.81 -17.50 -1.66
CA VAL A 241 15.25 -18.65 -0.85
C VAL A 241 15.19 -19.96 -1.63
N ARG A 242 14.48 -19.99 -2.77
CA ARG A 242 14.30 -21.17 -3.61
C ARG A 242 14.71 -20.89 -5.06
N PRO A 243 15.38 -21.86 -5.74
CA PRO A 243 15.60 -21.74 -7.18
C PRO A 243 14.25 -21.77 -7.91
N ALA A 244 14.18 -21.10 -9.07
CA ALA A 244 13.01 -21.21 -9.94
C ALA A 244 12.76 -22.69 -10.26
N LYS A 245 11.50 -23.16 -10.12
CA LYS A 245 11.10 -24.46 -10.67
C LYS A 245 11.20 -24.36 -12.20
N VAL A 246 12.04 -25.22 -12.82
CA VAL A 246 12.23 -25.31 -14.27
C VAL A 246 11.09 -26.13 -14.88
#